data_9f221bb24a2050003bd9b1d7f7b4e0a9
#
_entry.id   9f221bb24a2050003bd9b1d7f7b4e0a9
#
_cell.length_a   1.000
_cell.length_b   1.000
_cell.length_c   1.000
_cell.angle_alpha   90.00
_cell.angle_beta   90.00
_cell.angle_gamma   90.00
#
_symmetry.space_group_name_H-M   'P 1'
#
loop_
_entity.id
_entity.type
_entity.pdbx_description
1 polymer ?
#
loop_
_entity_poly.entity_id
_entity_poly.type
_entity_poly.pdbx_seq_one_letter_code
_entity_poly.pdbx_strand_id
1 'polypeptide(L)'
;MGYVQMGVMTFMHDCTHSVLFKEKWKNSVFGTFAIIPMFISFISFKEDHLLHHRHNRTHKDPDAFTMGKRGIGDYILFYAYALVGVFLTAIQFTFIFPIQKFKSTKALIHWAEIALHLALATVIFHWAFSQGIASEVFAIWFWPLVFFGFFNSVRFVAEHYGTPWNSGQLAGTRTIISNQVNSWFWNNINYHIGHHVYPAVPWYNLQKLHTLMLPEIKSQNAIVDKSYFSVFWYAMVRGPESLEQNIKLNASRTL
;
A
#
# COMPACT_ATOMS: atom_id res chain seq x y z
N MET A 1 8.25 -15.10 -7.53
CA MET A 1 9.02 -14.12 -6.72
C MET A 1 8.16 -12.88 -6.41
N GLY A 2 7.70 -12.09 -7.39
CA GLY A 2 6.91 -10.87 -7.13
C GLY A 2 5.66 -11.07 -6.26
N TYR A 3 4.95 -12.19 -6.41
CA TYR A 3 3.82 -12.54 -5.56
C TYR A 3 4.23 -12.77 -4.08
N VAL A 4 5.39 -13.40 -3.85
CA VAL A 4 5.91 -13.64 -2.50
C VAL A 4 6.40 -12.34 -1.84
N GLN A 5 6.88 -11.38 -2.63
CA GLN A 5 7.28 -10.07 -2.11
C GLN A 5 6.11 -9.32 -1.45
N MET A 6 4.85 -9.63 -1.80
CA MET A 6 3.69 -9.07 -1.09
C MET A 6 3.71 -9.40 0.41
N GLY A 7 4.16 -10.61 0.78
CA GLY A 7 4.31 -10.99 2.19
C GLY A 7 5.39 -10.18 2.90
N VAL A 8 6.55 -9.98 2.26
CA VAL A 8 7.64 -9.14 2.80
C VAL A 8 7.16 -7.70 2.99
N MET A 9 6.40 -7.18 2.02
CA MET A 9 5.81 -5.85 2.11
C MET A 9 4.77 -5.74 3.23
N THR A 10 3.99 -6.77 3.50
CA THR A 10 3.07 -6.77 4.63
C THR A 10 3.82 -6.75 5.97
N PHE A 11 4.95 -7.46 6.09
CA PHE A 11 5.80 -7.34 7.28
C PHE A 11 6.40 -5.93 7.43
N MET A 12 6.87 -5.34 6.35
CA MET A 12 7.35 -3.96 6.36
C MET A 12 6.21 -2.98 6.73
N HIS A 13 5.01 -3.21 6.22
CA HIS A 13 3.82 -2.46 6.55
C HIS A 13 3.46 -2.58 8.04
N ASP A 14 3.52 -3.77 8.66
CA ASP A 14 3.35 -3.95 10.11
C ASP A 14 4.42 -3.19 10.91
N CYS A 15 5.63 -3.05 10.35
CA CYS A 15 6.66 -2.21 10.95
C CYS A 15 6.29 -0.73 11.01
N THR A 16 5.47 -0.21 10.08
CA THR A 16 4.99 1.18 10.13
C THR A 16 4.15 1.43 11.37
N HIS A 17 3.35 0.43 11.78
CA HIS A 17 2.52 0.46 12.98
C HIS A 17 3.28 0.00 14.25
N SER A 18 4.55 -0.40 14.10
CA SER A 18 5.39 -0.90 15.19
C SER A 18 4.83 -2.15 15.88
N VAL A 19 4.22 -3.07 15.10
CA VAL A 19 3.56 -4.29 15.61
C VAL A 19 4.26 -5.59 15.22
N LEU A 20 5.23 -5.57 14.30
CA LEU A 20 5.99 -6.77 13.93
C LEU A 20 6.93 -7.22 15.07
N PHE A 21 7.59 -6.27 15.72
CA PHE A 21 8.48 -6.50 16.86
C PHE A 21 8.04 -5.65 18.05
N LYS A 22 8.25 -6.16 19.28
CA LYS A 22 7.96 -5.42 20.51
C LYS A 22 8.78 -4.14 20.63
N GLU A 23 10.06 -4.21 20.23
CA GLU A 23 10.97 -3.07 20.29
C GLU A 23 10.84 -2.20 19.04
N LYS A 24 10.51 -0.93 19.25
CA LYS A 24 10.27 0.02 18.16
C LYS A 24 11.43 0.13 17.17
N TRP A 25 12.67 0.12 17.67
CA TRP A 25 13.85 0.22 16.82
C TRP A 25 14.00 -0.96 15.86
N LYS A 26 13.62 -2.19 16.28
CA LYS A 26 13.65 -3.37 15.41
C LYS A 26 12.69 -3.24 14.23
N ASN A 27 11.51 -2.66 14.46
CA ASN A 27 10.57 -2.35 13.37
C ASN A 27 11.20 -1.36 12.36
N SER A 28 11.88 -0.33 12.85
CA SER A 28 12.54 0.65 11.96
C SER A 28 13.65 0.00 11.14
N VAL A 29 14.53 -0.77 11.78
CA VAL A 29 15.64 -1.46 11.10
C VAL A 29 15.11 -2.45 10.07
N PHE A 30 14.21 -3.35 10.48
CA PHE A 30 13.64 -4.32 9.55
C PHE A 30 12.91 -3.64 8.38
N GLY A 31 12.09 -2.61 8.67
CA GLY A 31 11.36 -1.86 7.64
C GLY A 31 12.31 -1.22 6.61
N THR A 32 13.40 -0.60 7.07
CA THR A 32 14.42 0.00 6.19
C THR A 32 15.05 -1.05 5.26
N PHE A 33 15.41 -2.23 5.78
CA PHE A 33 15.99 -3.28 4.93
C PHE A 33 14.97 -3.96 4.01
N ALA A 34 13.74 -4.17 4.47
CA ALA A 34 12.70 -4.83 3.68
C ALA A 34 12.25 -4.00 2.44
N ILE A 35 12.39 -2.67 2.52
CA ILE A 35 11.97 -1.76 1.43
C ILE A 35 13.10 -1.44 0.42
N ILE A 36 14.34 -1.87 0.67
CA ILE A 36 15.51 -1.63 -0.21
C ILE A 36 15.23 -1.91 -1.68
N PRO A 37 14.58 -3.05 -2.06
CA PRO A 37 14.38 -3.36 -3.46
C PRO A 37 13.58 -2.33 -4.24
N MET A 38 12.83 -1.47 -3.56
CA MET A 38 12.02 -0.42 -4.17
C MET A 38 12.72 0.93 -4.24
N PHE A 39 13.89 1.09 -3.61
CA PHE A 39 14.60 2.37 -3.47
C PHE A 39 13.75 3.49 -2.82
N ILE A 40 12.89 3.11 -1.91
CA ILE A 40 12.02 4.01 -1.14
C ILE A 40 12.57 4.07 0.29
N SER A 41 12.58 5.24 0.94
CA SER A 41 12.91 5.27 2.36
C SER A 41 11.75 4.78 3.23
N PHE A 42 12.08 4.01 4.26
CA PHE A 42 11.06 3.49 5.18
C PHE A 42 10.36 4.62 5.94
N ILE A 43 11.08 5.69 6.32
CA ILE A 43 10.45 6.81 7.01
C ILE A 43 9.44 7.54 6.13
N SER A 44 9.70 7.68 4.81
CA SER A 44 8.72 8.28 3.89
C SER A 44 7.46 7.43 3.78
N PHE A 45 7.61 6.15 3.54
CA PHE A 45 6.47 5.22 3.48
C PHE A 45 5.68 5.23 4.79
N LYS A 46 6.36 5.14 5.93
CA LYS A 46 5.73 5.14 7.25
C LYS A 46 4.90 6.39 7.50
N GLU A 47 5.46 7.57 7.27
CA GLU A 47 4.78 8.83 7.54
C GLU A 47 3.57 9.04 6.62
N ASP A 48 3.70 8.70 5.35
CA ASP A 48 2.62 8.77 4.38
C ASP A 48 1.49 7.79 4.75
N HIS A 49 1.84 6.54 5.05
CA HIS A 49 0.89 5.51 5.45
C HIS A 49 0.13 5.84 6.75
N LEU A 50 0.81 6.42 7.73
CA LEU A 50 0.15 6.90 8.95
C LEU A 50 -0.77 8.10 8.69
N LEU A 51 -0.46 8.95 7.71
CA LEU A 51 -1.38 10.00 7.25
C LEU A 51 -2.58 9.41 6.52
N HIS A 52 -2.39 8.38 5.68
CA HIS A 52 -3.46 7.64 5.05
C HIS A 52 -4.43 7.05 6.08
N HIS A 53 -3.95 6.33 7.09
CA HIS A 53 -4.80 5.83 8.18
C HIS A 53 -5.57 6.95 8.89
N ARG A 54 -4.91 8.07 9.17
CA ARG A 54 -5.56 9.22 9.84
C ARG A 54 -6.65 9.87 9.01
N HIS A 55 -6.47 9.92 7.71
CA HIS A 55 -7.30 10.69 6.79
C HIS A 55 -8.00 9.82 5.74
N ASN A 56 -8.03 8.50 5.95
CA ASN A 56 -8.61 7.54 5.01
C ASN A 56 -9.93 8.04 4.40
N ARG A 57 -9.97 8.04 3.09
CA ARG A 57 -11.13 8.46 2.29
C ARG A 57 -11.60 9.90 2.59
N THR A 58 -10.68 10.80 2.88
CA THR A 58 -10.93 12.24 2.96
C THR A 58 -10.06 12.99 1.95
N HIS A 59 -10.34 14.29 1.74
CA HIS A 59 -9.51 15.14 0.86
C HIS A 59 -8.06 15.35 1.34
N LYS A 60 -7.72 14.88 2.54
CA LYS A 60 -6.36 14.92 3.11
C LYS A 60 -5.63 13.59 3.03
N ASP A 61 -6.30 12.57 2.50
CA ASP A 61 -5.70 11.25 2.32
C ASP A 61 -4.62 11.33 1.23
N PRO A 62 -3.34 11.04 1.53
CA PRO A 62 -2.27 11.09 0.53
C PRO A 62 -2.44 10.03 -0.56
N ASP A 63 -3.10 8.92 -0.23
CA ASP A 63 -3.35 7.80 -1.15
C ASP A 63 -4.61 7.97 -2.01
N ALA A 64 -5.18 9.16 -1.98
CA ALA A 64 -6.39 9.48 -2.70
C ALA A 64 -6.16 9.76 -4.20
N PHE A 65 -5.24 9.04 -4.85
CA PHE A 65 -5.04 9.15 -6.31
C PHE A 65 -6.30 8.79 -7.13
N THR A 66 -7.30 8.21 -6.49
CA THR A 66 -8.61 7.93 -7.07
C THR A 66 -9.57 9.13 -7.00
N MET A 67 -9.19 10.21 -6.28
CA MET A 67 -9.97 11.44 -6.14
C MET A 67 -9.63 12.43 -7.23
N GLY A 68 -10.28 12.38 -8.37
CA GLY A 68 -10.13 13.39 -9.39
C GLY A 68 -11.43 14.13 -9.69
N LYS A 69 -11.28 15.25 -10.38
CA LYS A 69 -12.40 15.94 -11.08
C LYS A 69 -12.79 15.22 -12.36
N ARG A 70 -12.22 14.05 -12.65
CA ARG A 70 -12.34 13.31 -13.90
C ARG A 70 -11.86 14.07 -15.13
N GLY A 71 -10.88 14.93 -14.97
CA GLY A 71 -10.14 15.50 -16.10
C GLY A 71 -9.20 14.48 -16.72
N ILE A 72 -8.71 14.77 -17.92
CA ILE A 72 -7.78 13.86 -18.64
C ILE A 72 -6.55 13.49 -17.79
N GLY A 73 -6.03 14.43 -17.00
CA GLY A 73 -4.91 14.20 -16.08
C GLY A 73 -5.22 13.16 -14.99
N ASP A 74 -6.44 13.16 -14.47
CA ASP A 74 -6.86 12.19 -13.44
C ASP A 74 -6.95 10.79 -14.01
N TYR A 75 -7.43 10.62 -15.25
CA TYR A 75 -7.44 9.34 -15.94
C TYR A 75 -6.02 8.83 -16.21
N ILE A 76 -5.14 9.70 -16.73
CA ILE A 76 -3.74 9.33 -16.96
C ILE A 76 -3.09 8.88 -15.66
N LEU A 77 -3.24 9.64 -14.58
CA LEU A 77 -2.65 9.33 -13.29
C LEU A 77 -3.20 8.03 -12.70
N PHE A 78 -4.52 7.83 -12.75
CA PHE A 78 -5.17 6.63 -12.25
C PHE A 78 -4.65 5.36 -12.95
N TYR A 79 -4.63 5.35 -14.28
CA TYR A 79 -4.14 4.19 -15.03
C TYR A 79 -2.62 4.00 -14.90
N ALA A 80 -1.87 5.09 -14.80
CA ALA A 80 -0.44 5.00 -14.55
C ALA A 80 -0.13 4.36 -13.20
N TYR A 81 -0.85 4.74 -12.12
CA TYR A 81 -0.70 4.08 -10.82
C TYR A 81 -1.18 2.62 -10.85
N ALA A 82 -2.25 2.31 -11.58
CA ALA A 82 -2.74 0.95 -11.69
C ALA A 82 -1.76 0.01 -12.44
N LEU A 83 -1.02 0.50 -13.42
CA LEU A 83 -0.15 -0.31 -14.28
C LEU A 83 1.32 -0.28 -13.84
N VAL A 84 1.82 0.89 -13.45
CA VAL A 84 3.25 1.11 -13.13
C VAL A 84 3.43 1.79 -11.76
N GLY A 85 2.47 1.61 -10.86
CA GLY A 85 2.38 2.32 -9.58
C GLY A 85 3.62 2.19 -8.71
N VAL A 86 4.32 1.06 -8.72
CA VAL A 86 5.53 0.86 -7.93
C VAL A 86 6.63 1.89 -8.27
N PHE A 87 6.78 2.24 -9.54
CA PHE A 87 7.79 3.22 -9.98
C PHE A 87 7.34 4.65 -9.65
N LEU A 88 6.05 4.96 -9.81
CA LEU A 88 5.50 6.26 -9.43
C LEU A 88 5.57 6.47 -7.91
N THR A 89 5.26 5.45 -7.15
CA THR A 89 5.39 5.44 -5.68
C THR A 89 6.85 5.65 -5.26
N ALA A 90 7.81 5.02 -5.96
CA ALA A 90 9.23 5.25 -5.72
C ALA A 90 9.63 6.72 -5.92
N ILE A 91 9.16 7.36 -7.00
CA ILE A 91 9.40 8.79 -7.23
C ILE A 91 8.71 9.64 -6.15
N GLN A 92 7.46 9.33 -5.81
CA GLN A 92 6.69 10.05 -4.81
C GLN A 92 7.39 10.02 -3.44
N PHE A 93 7.79 8.86 -2.96
CA PHE A 93 8.37 8.69 -1.62
C PHE A 93 9.85 9.05 -1.53
N THR A 94 10.57 9.03 -2.66
CA THR A 94 11.99 9.42 -2.67
C THR A 94 12.16 10.94 -2.83
N PHE A 95 11.29 11.61 -3.58
CA PHE A 95 11.49 13.03 -3.90
C PHE A 95 10.33 13.91 -3.48
N ILE A 96 9.08 13.58 -3.87
CA ILE A 96 7.97 14.52 -3.73
C ILE A 96 7.56 14.68 -2.26
N PHE A 97 7.21 13.58 -1.61
CA PHE A 97 6.71 13.60 -0.23
C PHE A 97 7.76 14.14 0.77
N PRO A 98 9.03 13.68 0.75
CA PRO A 98 10.02 14.18 1.70
C PRO A 98 10.33 15.67 1.52
N ILE A 99 10.42 16.16 0.28
CA ILE A 99 10.66 17.58 0.01
C ILE A 99 9.52 18.45 0.55
N GLN A 100 8.28 17.99 0.42
CA GLN A 100 7.11 18.73 0.87
C GLN A 100 6.87 18.64 2.39
N LYS A 101 7.18 17.51 3.03
CA LYS A 101 6.73 17.19 4.38
C LYS A 101 7.84 17.12 5.42
N PHE A 102 9.07 16.79 5.04
CA PHE A 102 10.14 16.56 6.00
C PHE A 102 10.96 17.82 6.28
N LYS A 103 11.27 18.00 7.56
CA LYS A 103 12.16 19.05 8.05
C LYS A 103 13.19 18.42 9.00
N SER A 104 14.38 19.01 9.06
CA SER A 104 15.43 18.65 10.02
C SER A 104 15.70 17.15 10.13
N THR A 105 15.42 16.54 11.28
CA THR A 105 15.75 15.14 11.58
C THR A 105 15.11 14.14 10.64
N LYS A 106 13.84 14.31 10.25
CA LYS A 106 13.18 13.38 9.31
C LYS A 106 13.80 13.42 7.93
N ALA A 107 14.18 14.61 7.46
CA ALA A 107 14.89 14.76 6.19
C ALA A 107 16.28 14.08 6.25
N LEU A 108 17.00 14.23 7.36
CA LEU A 108 18.30 13.58 7.54
C LEU A 108 18.17 12.05 7.51
N ILE A 109 17.20 11.49 8.24
CA ILE A 109 16.95 10.04 8.27
C ILE A 109 16.58 9.55 6.86
N HIS A 110 15.68 10.25 6.17
CA HIS A 110 15.27 9.91 4.81
C HIS A 110 16.47 9.81 3.86
N TRP A 111 17.30 10.86 3.80
CA TRP A 111 18.44 10.86 2.89
C TRP A 111 19.52 9.86 3.30
N ALA A 112 19.68 9.58 4.61
CA ALA A 112 20.57 8.53 5.09
C ALA A 112 20.09 7.13 4.66
N GLU A 113 18.77 6.84 4.72
CA GLU A 113 18.19 5.59 4.20
C GLU A 113 18.40 5.46 2.69
N ILE A 114 18.14 6.51 1.91
CA ILE A 114 18.38 6.51 0.45
C ILE A 114 19.88 6.29 0.14
N ALA A 115 20.78 6.97 0.85
CA ALA A 115 22.22 6.79 0.68
C ALA A 115 22.65 5.35 0.99
N LEU A 116 22.10 4.73 2.05
CA LEU A 116 22.33 3.32 2.39
C LEU A 116 21.85 2.40 1.25
N HIS A 117 20.64 2.61 0.71
CA HIS A 117 20.10 1.80 -0.39
C HIS A 117 20.98 1.89 -1.63
N LEU A 118 21.40 3.09 -2.00
CA LEU A 118 22.30 3.31 -3.14
C LEU A 118 23.66 2.67 -2.92
N ALA A 119 24.24 2.79 -1.71
CA ALA A 119 25.51 2.16 -1.38
C ALA A 119 25.44 0.63 -1.50
N LEU A 120 24.38 0.01 -0.95
CA LEU A 120 24.18 -1.44 -1.03
C LEU A 120 23.97 -1.88 -2.48
N ALA A 121 23.15 -1.17 -3.25
CA ALA A 121 22.96 -1.47 -4.67
C ALA A 121 24.27 -1.35 -5.44
N THR A 122 25.07 -0.29 -5.20
CA THR A 122 26.37 -0.11 -5.85
C THR A 122 27.33 -1.26 -5.54
N VAL A 123 27.42 -1.70 -4.28
CA VAL A 123 28.26 -2.83 -3.88
C VAL A 123 27.80 -4.12 -4.57
N ILE A 124 26.48 -4.41 -4.57
CA ILE A 124 25.93 -5.62 -5.18
C ILE A 124 26.18 -5.63 -6.69
N PHE A 125 25.88 -4.53 -7.40
CA PHE A 125 26.05 -4.46 -8.84
C PHE A 125 27.53 -4.41 -9.26
N HIS A 126 28.39 -3.76 -8.49
CA HIS A 126 29.83 -3.79 -8.73
C HIS A 126 30.38 -5.22 -8.61
N TRP A 127 30.01 -5.94 -7.55
CA TRP A 127 30.35 -7.34 -7.40
C TRP A 127 29.81 -8.20 -8.55
N ALA A 128 28.52 -8.06 -8.88
CA ALA A 128 27.90 -8.82 -9.97
C ALA A 128 28.58 -8.54 -11.32
N PHE A 129 28.96 -7.30 -11.57
CA PHE A 129 29.73 -6.91 -12.76
C PHE A 129 31.11 -7.58 -12.80
N SER A 130 31.82 -7.60 -11.66
CA SER A 130 33.13 -8.27 -11.57
C SER A 130 33.06 -9.79 -11.78
N GLN A 131 31.89 -10.40 -11.50
CA GLN A 131 31.64 -11.83 -11.74
C GLN A 131 31.02 -12.13 -13.13
N GLY A 132 30.74 -11.11 -13.93
CA GLY A 132 30.10 -11.28 -15.23
C GLY A 132 28.61 -11.67 -15.20
N ILE A 133 27.91 -11.47 -14.06
CA ILE A 133 26.51 -11.85 -13.81
C ILE A 133 25.59 -10.65 -13.56
N ALA A 134 25.99 -9.46 -13.99
CA ALA A 134 25.22 -8.24 -13.73
C ALA A 134 23.82 -8.26 -14.34
N SER A 135 23.66 -8.86 -15.52
CA SER A 135 22.36 -9.03 -16.19
C SER A 135 21.41 -9.93 -15.41
N GLU A 136 21.92 -11.01 -14.85
CA GLU A 136 21.15 -11.96 -14.04
C GLU A 136 20.70 -11.32 -12.73
N VAL A 137 21.62 -10.63 -12.05
CA VAL A 137 21.29 -9.90 -10.81
C VAL A 137 20.26 -8.82 -11.08
N PHE A 138 20.39 -8.06 -12.19
CA PHE A 138 19.38 -7.09 -12.59
C PHE A 138 18.02 -7.76 -12.85
N ALA A 139 17.99 -8.86 -13.60
CA ALA A 139 16.75 -9.56 -13.93
C ALA A 139 16.05 -10.15 -12.67
N ILE A 140 16.82 -10.71 -11.72
CA ILE A 140 16.29 -11.24 -10.45
C ILE A 140 15.74 -10.12 -9.56
N TRP A 141 16.24 -8.92 -9.65
CA TRP A 141 15.71 -7.76 -8.94
C TRP A 141 14.51 -7.13 -9.68
N PHE A 142 14.67 -6.82 -10.98
CA PHE A 142 13.73 -6.00 -11.75
C PHE A 142 12.39 -6.70 -12.00
N TRP A 143 12.42 -7.96 -12.48
CA TRP A 143 11.18 -8.65 -12.82
C TRP A 143 10.28 -8.93 -11.61
N PRO A 144 10.80 -9.43 -10.46
CA PRO A 144 9.98 -9.54 -9.26
C PRO A 144 9.37 -8.20 -8.82
N LEU A 145 10.10 -7.10 -8.96
CA LEU A 145 9.60 -5.76 -8.62
C LEU A 145 8.43 -5.35 -9.53
N VAL A 146 8.52 -5.60 -10.84
CA VAL A 146 7.42 -5.34 -11.80
C VAL A 146 6.17 -6.14 -11.44
N PHE A 147 6.30 -7.44 -11.20
CA PHE A 147 5.17 -8.28 -10.81
C PHE A 147 4.62 -7.93 -9.42
N PHE A 148 5.48 -7.62 -8.47
CA PHE A 148 5.07 -7.10 -7.18
C PHE A 148 4.25 -5.81 -7.35
N GLY A 149 4.73 -4.87 -8.16
CA GLY A 149 4.03 -3.62 -8.43
C GLY A 149 2.62 -3.84 -8.96
N PHE A 150 2.43 -4.77 -9.88
CA PHE A 150 1.12 -5.14 -10.39
C PHE A 150 0.22 -5.70 -9.28
N PHE A 151 0.67 -6.69 -8.50
CA PHE A 151 -0.13 -7.26 -7.42
C PHE A 151 -0.46 -6.24 -6.34
N ASN A 152 0.49 -5.36 -6.02
CA ASN A 152 0.26 -4.28 -5.05
C ASN A 152 -0.77 -3.27 -5.55
N SER A 153 -0.76 -2.91 -6.83
CA SER A 153 -1.78 -2.04 -7.42
C SER A 153 -3.16 -2.68 -7.39
N VAL A 154 -3.26 -3.98 -7.75
CA VAL A 154 -4.52 -4.74 -7.65
C VAL A 154 -5.06 -4.74 -6.22
N ARG A 155 -4.19 -4.98 -5.24
CA ARG A 155 -4.54 -4.98 -3.83
C ARG A 155 -5.02 -3.59 -3.39
N PHE A 156 -4.21 -2.58 -3.61
CA PHE A 156 -4.47 -1.22 -3.15
C PHE A 156 -5.77 -0.66 -3.72
N VAL A 157 -5.99 -0.82 -5.03
CA VAL A 157 -7.26 -0.42 -5.66
C VAL A 157 -8.43 -1.19 -5.05
N ALA A 158 -8.31 -2.50 -4.86
CA ALA A 158 -9.40 -3.30 -4.33
C ALA A 158 -9.77 -2.96 -2.87
N GLU A 159 -8.81 -2.53 -2.07
CA GLU A 159 -9.02 -2.22 -0.65
C GLU A 159 -9.78 -0.91 -0.41
N HIS A 160 -9.69 0.07 -1.34
CA HIS A 160 -10.24 1.41 -1.14
C HIS A 160 -11.18 1.90 -2.24
N TYR A 161 -11.07 1.42 -3.47
CA TYR A 161 -11.88 1.90 -4.59
C TYR A 161 -13.37 1.63 -4.37
N GLY A 162 -14.21 2.63 -4.56
CA GLY A 162 -15.67 2.50 -4.43
C GLY A 162 -16.19 2.43 -2.99
N THR A 163 -15.33 2.61 -1.98
CA THR A 163 -15.78 2.75 -0.59
C THR A 163 -16.27 4.18 -0.31
N PRO A 164 -17.19 4.39 0.64
CA PRO A 164 -17.74 5.71 0.91
C PRO A 164 -16.69 6.72 1.38
N TRP A 165 -16.84 7.98 0.96
CA TRP A 165 -16.02 9.10 1.41
C TRP A 165 -16.51 9.65 2.75
N ASN A 166 -15.57 10.16 3.59
CA ASN A 166 -15.83 10.73 4.90
C ASN A 166 -16.64 9.80 5.84
N SER A 167 -16.47 8.49 5.68
CA SER A 167 -17.25 7.46 6.41
C SER A 167 -16.46 6.76 7.54
N GLY A 168 -15.26 7.24 7.85
CA GLY A 168 -14.39 6.65 8.86
C GLY A 168 -13.65 5.40 8.37
N GLN A 169 -12.97 4.72 9.29
CA GLN A 169 -12.06 3.62 8.96
C GLN A 169 -12.82 2.35 8.51
N LEU A 170 -13.93 2.06 9.17
CA LEU A 170 -14.67 0.82 8.95
C LEU A 170 -15.37 0.80 7.59
N ALA A 171 -16.19 1.81 7.30
CA ALA A 171 -16.94 1.90 6.04
C ALA A 171 -16.08 2.43 4.88
N GLY A 172 -15.03 3.20 5.16
CA GLY A 172 -14.10 3.74 4.16
C GLY A 172 -13.07 2.73 3.65
N THR A 173 -13.18 1.47 4.04
CA THR A 173 -12.22 0.41 3.69
C THR A 173 -12.97 -0.86 3.30
N ARG A 174 -12.35 -1.73 2.49
CA ARG A 174 -12.93 -3.00 2.05
C ARG A 174 -12.09 -4.18 2.54
N THR A 175 -12.75 -5.24 2.98
CA THR A 175 -12.13 -6.56 3.17
C THR A 175 -12.40 -7.45 1.96
N ILE A 176 -11.38 -8.18 1.51
CA ILE A 176 -11.52 -9.21 0.47
C ILE A 176 -11.39 -10.59 1.11
N ILE A 177 -12.46 -11.35 1.17
CA ILE A 177 -12.42 -12.75 1.63
C ILE A 177 -11.81 -13.61 0.52
N SER A 178 -10.50 -13.69 0.54
CA SER A 178 -9.72 -14.45 -0.44
C SER A 178 -9.58 -15.93 -0.04
N ASN A 179 -8.95 -16.74 -0.91
CA ASN A 179 -8.61 -18.12 -0.55
C ASN A 179 -7.47 -18.15 0.50
N GLN A 180 -7.31 -19.29 1.16
CA GLN A 180 -6.31 -19.46 2.23
C GLN A 180 -4.87 -19.28 1.74
N VAL A 181 -4.57 -19.71 0.52
CA VAL A 181 -3.23 -19.57 -0.09
C VAL A 181 -2.88 -18.09 -0.25
N ASN A 182 -3.78 -17.29 -0.81
CA ASN A 182 -3.57 -15.86 -0.96
C ASN A 182 -3.46 -15.16 0.40
N SER A 183 -4.35 -15.48 1.35
CA SER A 183 -4.30 -14.90 2.69
C SER A 183 -3.00 -15.24 3.43
N TRP A 184 -2.49 -16.46 3.26
CA TRP A 184 -1.22 -16.87 3.85
C TRP A 184 -0.02 -16.14 3.23
N PHE A 185 0.08 -16.11 1.89
CA PHE A 185 1.20 -15.42 1.21
C PHE A 185 1.21 -13.91 1.44
N TRP A 186 0.06 -13.30 1.64
CA TRP A 186 -0.10 -11.85 1.86
C TRP A 186 -0.31 -11.50 3.34
N ASN A 187 -0.02 -12.44 4.24
CA ASN A 187 -0.07 -12.24 5.68
C ASN A 187 -1.41 -11.62 6.15
N ASN A 188 -2.53 -12.17 5.70
CA ASN A 188 -3.88 -11.77 6.09
C ASN A 188 -4.24 -10.28 5.90
N ILE A 189 -3.45 -9.49 5.16
CA ILE A 189 -3.74 -8.07 4.93
C ILE A 189 -5.06 -7.86 4.17
N ASN A 190 -5.57 -8.91 3.53
CA ASN A 190 -6.90 -8.93 2.90
C ASN A 190 -8.05 -8.65 3.88
N TYR A 191 -7.86 -8.84 5.19
CA TYR A 191 -8.80 -8.42 6.24
C TYR A 191 -8.61 -6.93 6.58
N HIS A 192 -8.64 -6.09 5.57
CA HIS A 192 -8.16 -4.72 5.61
C HIS A 192 -9.02 -3.77 6.45
N ILE A 193 -10.34 -4.02 6.56
CA ILE A 193 -11.21 -3.28 7.50
C ILE A 193 -10.67 -3.41 8.93
N GLY A 194 -10.37 -4.65 9.36
CA GLY A 194 -9.82 -4.89 10.70
C GLY A 194 -8.50 -4.19 10.93
N HIS A 195 -7.63 -4.18 9.92
CA HIS A 195 -6.36 -3.47 9.96
C HIS A 195 -6.55 -1.95 10.11
N HIS A 196 -7.44 -1.33 9.34
CA HIS A 196 -7.69 0.12 9.45
C HIS A 196 -8.30 0.54 10.78
N VAL A 197 -9.23 -0.25 11.31
CA VAL A 197 -9.90 0.07 12.59
C VAL A 197 -8.95 -0.17 13.78
N TYR A 198 -8.14 -1.24 13.72
CA TYR A 198 -7.23 -1.65 14.79
C TYR A 198 -5.81 -1.92 14.26
N PRO A 199 -5.08 -0.90 13.80
CA PRO A 199 -3.76 -1.08 13.17
C PRO A 199 -2.67 -1.60 14.11
N ALA A 200 -2.94 -1.64 15.42
CA ALA A 200 -2.07 -2.27 16.42
C ALA A 200 -2.22 -3.79 16.50
N VAL A 201 -3.15 -4.39 15.75
CA VAL A 201 -3.31 -5.85 15.68
C VAL A 201 -2.41 -6.42 14.59
N PRO A 202 -1.47 -7.32 14.93
CA PRO A 202 -0.53 -7.87 13.95
C PRO A 202 -1.23 -8.80 12.97
N TRP A 203 -0.63 -8.96 11.80
CA TRP A 203 -1.15 -9.70 10.65
C TRP A 203 -1.74 -11.09 10.97
N TYR A 204 -1.12 -11.86 11.87
CA TYR A 204 -1.57 -13.23 12.21
C TYR A 204 -2.88 -13.28 13.01
N ASN A 205 -3.34 -12.14 13.53
CA ASN A 205 -4.60 -12.02 14.26
C ASN A 205 -5.71 -11.32 13.43
N LEU A 206 -5.43 -10.80 12.23
CA LEU A 206 -6.41 -10.04 11.45
C LEU A 206 -7.64 -10.87 11.06
N GLN A 207 -7.48 -12.15 10.74
CA GLN A 207 -8.60 -13.04 10.45
C GLN A 207 -9.53 -13.23 11.66
N LYS A 208 -8.94 -13.44 12.84
CA LYS A 208 -9.70 -13.55 14.10
C LYS A 208 -10.41 -12.23 14.43
N LEU A 209 -9.70 -11.12 14.28
CA LEU A 209 -10.27 -9.78 14.46
C LEU A 209 -11.47 -9.56 13.54
N HIS A 210 -11.36 -9.88 12.25
CA HIS A 210 -12.47 -9.78 11.29
C HIS A 210 -13.70 -10.57 11.76
N THR A 211 -13.51 -11.79 12.27
CA THR A 211 -14.61 -12.61 12.78
C THR A 211 -15.31 -11.93 13.97
N LEU A 212 -14.55 -11.32 14.88
CA LEU A 212 -15.09 -10.59 16.02
C LEU A 212 -15.84 -9.32 15.59
N MET A 213 -15.39 -8.67 14.52
CA MET A 213 -15.98 -7.43 13.99
C MET A 213 -17.18 -7.67 13.06
N LEU A 214 -17.55 -8.91 12.73
CA LEU A 214 -18.65 -9.19 11.81
C LEU A 214 -19.98 -8.50 12.15
N PRO A 215 -20.42 -8.40 13.43
CA PRO A 215 -21.64 -7.69 13.78
C PRO A 215 -21.58 -6.21 13.41
N GLU A 216 -20.44 -5.55 13.66
CA GLU A 216 -20.23 -4.14 13.38
C GLU A 216 -20.07 -3.88 11.88
N ILE A 217 -19.32 -4.72 11.17
CA ILE A 217 -19.19 -4.69 9.70
C ILE A 217 -20.56 -4.75 9.04
N LYS A 218 -21.44 -5.63 9.50
CA LYS A 218 -22.81 -5.76 8.99
C LYS A 218 -23.69 -4.58 9.34
N SER A 219 -23.63 -4.08 10.58
CA SER A 219 -24.46 -2.95 11.03
C SER A 219 -24.16 -1.66 10.29
N GLN A 220 -22.92 -1.45 9.88
CA GLN A 220 -22.48 -0.27 9.13
C GLN A 220 -22.46 -0.48 7.61
N ASN A 221 -22.94 -1.63 7.11
CA ASN A 221 -22.92 -2.01 5.70
C ASN A 221 -21.54 -1.86 5.05
N ALA A 222 -20.47 -2.17 5.80
CA ALA A 222 -19.12 -2.09 5.29
C ALA A 222 -18.89 -3.15 4.19
N ILE A 223 -18.08 -2.82 3.20
CA ILE A 223 -17.97 -3.63 1.99
C ILE A 223 -17.04 -4.82 2.22
N VAL A 224 -17.57 -6.02 1.99
CA VAL A 224 -16.82 -7.28 2.00
C VAL A 224 -17.02 -7.97 0.66
N ASP A 225 -15.93 -8.11 -0.11
CA ASP A 225 -15.91 -8.76 -1.42
C ASP A 225 -15.13 -10.08 -1.38
N LYS A 226 -15.21 -10.86 -2.46
CA LYS A 226 -14.53 -12.17 -2.57
C LYS A 226 -13.37 -12.21 -3.55
N SER A 227 -13.20 -11.17 -4.38
CA SER A 227 -12.22 -11.19 -5.47
C SER A 227 -11.55 -9.85 -5.66
N TYR A 228 -10.23 -9.83 -5.49
CA TYR A 228 -9.39 -8.69 -5.85
C TYR A 228 -9.53 -8.32 -7.32
N PHE A 229 -9.52 -9.33 -8.20
CA PHE A 229 -9.55 -9.10 -9.64
C PHE A 229 -10.87 -8.48 -10.10
N SER A 230 -12.01 -8.90 -9.57
CA SER A 230 -13.29 -8.31 -9.97
C SER A 230 -13.43 -6.86 -9.56
N VAL A 231 -12.94 -6.49 -8.38
CA VAL A 231 -12.93 -5.09 -7.92
C VAL A 231 -11.96 -4.26 -8.76
N PHE A 232 -10.76 -4.77 -9.01
CA PHE A 232 -9.77 -4.11 -9.85
C PHE A 232 -10.29 -3.90 -11.27
N TRP A 233 -10.87 -4.94 -11.90
CA TRP A 233 -11.48 -4.85 -13.23
C TRP A 233 -12.59 -3.79 -13.28
N TYR A 234 -13.47 -3.81 -12.28
CA TYR A 234 -14.51 -2.80 -12.14
C TYR A 234 -13.94 -1.37 -12.08
N ALA A 235 -12.87 -1.18 -11.32
CA ALA A 235 -12.18 0.10 -11.24
C ALA A 235 -11.56 0.50 -12.59
N MET A 236 -10.93 -0.43 -13.30
CA MET A 236 -10.34 -0.19 -14.62
C MET A 236 -11.37 0.23 -15.67
N VAL A 237 -12.56 -0.36 -15.64
CA VAL A 237 -13.64 0.00 -16.56
C VAL A 237 -14.24 1.37 -16.20
N ARG A 238 -14.33 1.73 -14.93
CA ARG A 238 -14.94 2.99 -14.48
C ARG A 238 -13.99 4.17 -14.45
N GLY A 239 -12.70 3.94 -14.32
CA GLY A 239 -11.70 4.99 -14.17
C GLY A 239 -11.70 5.64 -12.78
N PRO A 240 -11.06 6.82 -12.63
CA PRO A 240 -10.93 7.51 -11.34
C PRO A 240 -12.29 7.87 -10.77
N GLU A 241 -12.39 7.79 -9.44
CA GLU A 241 -13.60 8.19 -8.72
C GLU A 241 -13.71 9.72 -8.66
N SER A 242 -14.94 10.23 -8.65
CA SER A 242 -15.22 11.62 -8.31
C SER A 242 -16.01 11.71 -7.00
N LEU A 243 -15.74 12.74 -6.20
CA LEU A 243 -16.50 13.03 -4.98
C LEU A 243 -18.00 13.14 -5.24
N GLU A 244 -18.40 13.75 -6.33
CA GLU A 244 -19.82 13.94 -6.70
C GLU A 244 -20.53 12.61 -7.02
N GLN A 245 -19.84 11.66 -7.63
CA GLN A 245 -20.41 10.35 -7.92
C GLN A 245 -20.58 9.51 -6.66
N ASN A 246 -19.65 9.62 -5.70
CA ASN A 246 -19.76 8.90 -4.44
C ASN A 246 -20.90 9.40 -3.57
N ILE A 247 -21.20 10.68 -3.57
CA ILE A 247 -22.37 11.24 -2.88
C ILE A 247 -23.66 10.64 -3.48
N LYS A 248 -23.77 10.55 -4.81
CA LYS A 248 -24.93 9.96 -5.49
C LYS A 248 -25.07 8.45 -5.26
N LEU A 249 -23.94 7.72 -5.26
CA LEU A 249 -23.92 6.27 -4.99
C LEU A 249 -24.29 5.94 -3.54
N ASN A 250 -23.88 6.76 -2.58
CA ASN A 250 -24.24 6.59 -1.18
C ASN A 250 -25.75 6.88 -0.96
N ALA A 251 -26.29 7.91 -1.60
CA ALA A 251 -27.72 8.21 -1.54
C ALA A 251 -28.61 7.12 -2.14
N SER A 252 -28.11 6.39 -3.15
CA SER A 252 -28.85 5.27 -3.76
C SER A 252 -28.76 3.93 -3.00
N ARG A 253 -27.83 3.80 -2.04
CA ARG A 253 -27.67 2.62 -1.17
C ARG A 253 -28.45 2.74 0.16
N THR A 254 -28.91 3.94 0.48
CA THR A 254 -29.73 4.24 1.68
C THR A 254 -31.24 4.21 1.40
N LEU A 255 -31.67 3.88 0.20
CA LEU A 255 -33.04 3.62 -0.23
C LEU A 255 -33.22 2.12 -0.50
#